data_21900d718ffae223069460051a83c8e0
#
_entry.id   21900d718ffae223069460051a83c8e0
#
_cell.length_a   1.000
_cell.length_b   1.000
_cell.length_c   1.000
_cell.angle_alpha   90.00
_cell.angle_beta   90.00
_cell.angle_gamma   90.00
#
_symmetry.space_group_name_H-M   'P 1'
#
loop_
_entity.id
_entity.type
_entity.pdbx_description
1 polymer ?
#
loop_
_entity_poly.entity_id
_entity_poly.type
_entity_poly.pdbx_seq_one_letter_code
_entity_poly.pdbx_strand_id
1 'polypeptide(L)'
;MVVDPMKTACTLTNLHRGGLAFIAVLLFLSGCQSATQTQEHTLLVADNQQQLTTSTPTLTLTPKPWYTFAPSSLPAVTAVPLPASKMDIPEEVQIWLFLGSDQPAPYTGRTPAFHLAFVNPRLAKASLVSIPSSLLVYLPGYTMQRLNTAYALGGMSLMRETLAYNFGVDADRFIVADPQSFTWLVDDLGWLDVSVILPIRDGCNGLAAGLHSMNGEKALCYVSYLSAEDEVDRTRRQQQILQLLFTKLVQNGRLVQLPVLYASYQEHLDTNFSLAELLLDVPLFLRLGDPARLTYYLLGWNELEKWQLPDATQATVLLPKPEAVTAVFAQALADVLEPSPLSEIVLTYEAQLT
;
A
#
# COMPACT_ATOMS: atom_id res chain seq x y z
N MET A 1 -49.85 41.00 -27.33
CA MET A 1 -48.89 41.88 -27.98
C MET A 1 -47.57 41.17 -27.78
N VAL A 2 -47.17 40.26 -28.72
CA VAL A 2 -46.16 40.51 -29.74
C VAL A 2 -44.79 40.73 -29.11
N VAL A 3 -43.72 39.97 -29.25
CA VAL A 3 -43.15 39.09 -30.30
C VAL A 3 -42.03 38.25 -29.66
N ASP A 4 -41.95 36.95 -29.98
CA ASP A 4 -40.74 36.12 -30.11
C ASP A 4 -40.00 36.58 -31.40
N PRO A 5 -38.76 36.29 -31.71
CA PRO A 5 -37.95 35.08 -31.51
C PRO A 5 -36.41 35.32 -31.48
N MET A 6 -35.57 34.35 -31.12
CA MET A 6 -34.60 33.78 -32.05
C MET A 6 -33.79 32.64 -31.45
N LYS A 7 -33.94 31.50 -32.05
CA LYS A 7 -33.08 30.31 -31.94
C LYS A 7 -31.69 30.59 -32.52
N THR A 8 -30.64 30.17 -31.85
CA THR A 8 -29.43 29.80 -32.58
C THR A 8 -28.86 28.50 -31.93
N ALA A 9 -29.03 27.43 -32.66
CA ALA A 9 -28.38 26.16 -32.41
C ALA A 9 -26.90 26.26 -32.77
N CYS A 10 -26.02 25.87 -31.87
CA CYS A 10 -24.64 25.60 -32.20
C CYS A 10 -24.33 24.14 -31.92
N THR A 11 -24.36 23.35 -32.96
CA THR A 11 -23.87 21.95 -33.01
C THR A 11 -22.35 21.97 -32.91
N LEU A 12 -21.79 21.43 -31.86
CA LEU A 12 -20.37 21.14 -31.77
C LEU A 12 -20.14 19.67 -32.11
N THR A 13 -19.61 19.50 -33.30
CA THR A 13 -19.01 18.26 -33.77
C THR A 13 -17.76 17.93 -32.97
N ASN A 14 -17.77 16.82 -32.25
CA ASN A 14 -16.59 16.19 -31.65
C ASN A 14 -15.70 15.64 -32.77
N LEU A 15 -14.57 16.26 -32.97
CA LEU A 15 -13.50 15.75 -33.84
C LEU A 15 -12.54 14.91 -33.00
N HIS A 16 -12.57 13.60 -33.28
CA HIS A 16 -11.49 12.68 -32.92
C HIS A 16 -10.13 13.20 -33.45
N ARG A 17 -9.24 13.60 -32.56
CA ARG A 17 -7.81 13.83 -32.86
C ARG A 17 -6.97 13.32 -31.70
N GLY A 18 -6.52 12.09 -31.81
CA GLY A 18 -5.64 11.50 -30.78
C GLY A 18 -5.09 10.12 -31.17
N GLY A 19 -4.98 9.82 -32.44
CA GLY A 19 -4.57 8.49 -32.90
C GLY A 19 -3.46 8.42 -33.93
N LEU A 20 -2.56 9.40 -34.03
CA LEU A 20 -1.54 9.38 -35.10
C LEU A 20 -0.17 9.99 -34.75
N ALA A 21 0.18 10.13 -33.48
CA ALA A 21 1.48 10.67 -33.05
C ALA A 21 2.47 9.64 -32.50
N PHE A 22 2.15 8.33 -32.50
CA PHE A 22 3.00 7.29 -31.88
C PHE A 22 3.73 6.39 -32.85
N ILE A 23 3.66 6.63 -34.18
CA ILE A 23 4.33 5.81 -35.21
C ILE A 23 5.56 6.51 -35.84
N ALA A 24 5.91 7.71 -35.46
CA ALA A 24 6.97 8.49 -36.11
C ALA A 24 8.36 8.44 -35.43
N VAL A 25 8.57 7.66 -34.37
CA VAL A 25 9.87 7.59 -33.65
C VAL A 25 10.69 6.32 -33.95
N LEU A 26 10.17 5.39 -34.74
CA LEU A 26 10.82 4.10 -35.02
C LEU A 26 11.49 3.96 -36.40
N LEU A 27 11.67 5.04 -37.16
CA LEU A 27 12.25 4.99 -38.51
C LEU A 27 13.49 5.87 -38.76
N PHE A 28 14.28 6.21 -37.73
CA PHE A 28 15.58 6.90 -37.93
C PHE A 28 16.75 6.17 -37.26
N LEU A 29 16.95 4.91 -37.61
CA LEU A 29 18.21 4.22 -37.37
C LEU A 29 18.50 3.27 -38.55
N SER A 30 18.76 3.86 -39.73
CA SER A 30 19.38 3.14 -40.83
C SER A 30 20.23 4.12 -41.64
N GLY A 31 21.53 3.92 -41.58
CA GLY A 31 22.43 4.37 -42.65
C GLY A 31 23.44 5.42 -42.26
N CYS A 32 24.68 5.00 -41.99
CA CYS A 32 25.84 5.55 -42.61
C CYS A 32 27.00 4.56 -42.43
N GLN A 33 27.29 3.85 -43.50
CA GLN A 33 28.61 3.25 -43.76
C GLN A 33 29.50 4.32 -44.41
N SER A 34 30.77 4.36 -44.01
CA SER A 34 31.96 4.74 -44.77
C SER A 34 33.05 5.09 -43.74
N ALA A 35 34.26 4.70 -43.78
CA ALA A 35 35.18 4.24 -44.71
C ALA A 35 36.47 3.86 -43.94
N THR A 36 37.12 2.85 -44.40
CA THR A 36 38.39 2.30 -44.02
C THR A 36 39.52 3.34 -44.09
N GLN A 37 40.31 3.47 -43.04
CA GLN A 37 41.76 3.84 -43.21
C GLN A 37 42.60 2.98 -42.28
N THR A 38 43.34 2.10 -42.92
CA THR A 38 44.42 1.29 -42.38
C THR A 38 45.62 2.20 -42.12
N GLN A 39 46.09 2.22 -40.89
CA GLN A 39 47.44 2.68 -40.58
C GLN A 39 48.07 1.66 -39.61
N GLU A 40 48.98 0.89 -40.21
CA GLU A 40 49.92 0.07 -39.48
C GLU A 40 50.85 0.98 -38.67
N HIS A 41 50.93 0.75 -37.38
CA HIS A 41 52.11 1.12 -36.59
C HIS A 41 52.48 -0.04 -35.68
N THR A 42 53.66 -0.51 -35.97
CA THR A 42 54.41 -1.61 -35.38
C THR A 42 54.78 -1.32 -33.92
N LEU A 43 54.43 -2.25 -33.05
CA LEU A 43 55.11 -2.79 -31.87
C LEU A 43 55.93 -1.88 -30.95
N LEU A 44 55.55 -1.84 -29.71
CA LEU A 44 56.42 -2.20 -28.59
C LEU A 44 55.59 -2.91 -27.52
N VAL A 45 55.90 -4.16 -27.31
CA VAL A 45 55.39 -4.99 -26.21
C VAL A 45 56.01 -4.48 -24.93
N ALA A 46 55.18 -3.93 -24.05
CA ALA A 46 55.49 -3.82 -22.63
C ALA A 46 54.45 -4.67 -21.89
N ASP A 47 54.91 -5.78 -21.44
CA ASP A 47 54.21 -6.70 -20.54
C ASP A 47 54.01 -5.98 -19.21
N ASN A 48 52.80 -5.50 -18.97
CA ASN A 48 52.37 -4.98 -17.67
C ASN A 48 51.07 -5.62 -17.31
N GLN A 49 51.14 -6.84 -16.75
CA GLN A 49 50.02 -7.50 -16.12
C GLN A 49 49.56 -6.69 -14.89
N GLN A 50 48.81 -5.62 -15.11
CA GLN A 50 47.96 -5.06 -14.06
C GLN A 50 46.72 -5.95 -13.94
N GLN A 51 46.75 -6.83 -12.94
CA GLN A 51 45.55 -7.46 -12.43
C GLN A 51 44.55 -6.37 -12.08
N LEU A 52 43.56 -6.16 -12.96
CA LEU A 52 42.34 -5.45 -12.60
C LEU A 52 41.59 -6.31 -11.55
N THR A 53 41.84 -6.04 -10.30
CA THR A 53 40.93 -6.49 -9.22
C THR A 53 39.64 -5.69 -9.36
N THR A 54 38.72 -6.27 -10.10
CA THR A 54 37.33 -5.77 -10.11
C THR A 54 36.76 -6.03 -8.71
N SER A 55 36.89 -5.07 -7.80
CA SER A 55 36.16 -5.07 -6.57
C SER A 55 34.69 -4.84 -6.92
N THR A 56 33.93 -5.90 -7.01
CA THR A 56 32.48 -5.82 -6.98
C THR A 56 32.10 -5.10 -5.68
N PRO A 57 31.40 -3.95 -5.73
CA PRO A 57 30.93 -3.32 -4.51
C PRO A 57 29.95 -4.30 -3.86
N THR A 58 30.40 -4.97 -2.82
CA THR A 58 29.50 -5.67 -1.90
C THR A 58 28.67 -4.58 -1.26
N LEU A 59 27.37 -4.52 -1.61
CA LEU A 59 26.41 -3.71 -0.90
C LEU A 59 26.38 -4.25 0.53
N THR A 60 27.18 -3.65 1.40
CA THR A 60 27.10 -3.89 2.84
C THR A 60 25.78 -3.28 3.27
N LEU A 61 24.75 -4.13 3.43
CA LEU A 61 23.49 -3.73 4.04
C LEU A 61 23.84 -3.22 5.43
N THR A 62 23.76 -1.91 5.61
CA THR A 62 23.88 -1.30 6.93
C THR A 62 22.73 -1.87 7.74
N PRO A 63 22.99 -2.54 8.88
CA PRO A 63 21.89 -3.08 9.67
C PRO A 63 20.96 -1.94 10.08
N LYS A 64 19.66 -2.09 9.80
CA LYS A 64 18.62 -1.13 10.13
C LYS A 64 18.67 -0.87 11.65
N PRO A 65 18.89 0.37 12.10
CA PRO A 65 18.98 0.66 13.51
C PRO A 65 17.64 0.34 14.19
N TRP A 66 17.69 -0.43 15.28
CA TRP A 66 16.53 -0.56 16.15
C TRP A 66 16.35 0.72 16.97
N TYR A 67 15.12 1.07 17.26
CA TYR A 67 14.77 2.36 17.85
C TYR A 67 15.23 2.51 19.30
N THR A 68 15.56 3.77 19.67
CA THR A 68 15.58 4.24 21.06
C THR A 68 14.34 5.08 21.27
N PHE A 69 13.45 4.61 22.13
CA PHE A 69 12.14 5.23 22.31
C PHE A 69 12.17 6.35 23.33
N ALA A 70 11.56 7.49 23.00
CA ALA A 70 11.42 8.61 23.91
C ALA A 70 10.35 8.29 24.99
N PRO A 71 10.57 8.72 26.25
CA PRO A 71 9.60 8.57 27.32
C PRO A 71 8.36 9.44 27.08
N SER A 72 7.26 9.14 27.77
CA SER A 72 6.03 9.94 27.70
C SER A 72 6.29 11.39 28.15
N SER A 73 5.87 12.35 27.34
CA SER A 73 5.93 13.79 27.67
C SER A 73 4.63 14.31 28.31
N LEU A 74 3.55 13.54 28.24
CA LEU A 74 2.24 13.88 28.78
C LEU A 74 1.73 12.77 29.71
N PRO A 75 0.85 13.07 30.67
CA PRO A 75 0.20 12.06 31.49
C PRO A 75 -0.52 11.02 30.62
N ALA A 76 -0.27 9.76 30.89
CA ALA A 76 -0.94 8.66 30.20
C ALA A 76 -2.26 8.29 30.90
N VAL A 77 -3.29 7.99 30.10
CA VAL A 77 -4.61 7.57 30.61
C VAL A 77 -4.61 6.14 31.16
N THR A 78 -3.61 5.36 30.79
CA THR A 78 -3.32 4.00 31.28
C THR A 78 -1.83 3.85 31.54
N ALA A 79 -1.43 2.77 32.21
CA ALA A 79 -0.02 2.43 32.30
C ALA A 79 0.58 2.28 30.90
N VAL A 80 1.73 2.90 30.66
CA VAL A 80 2.48 2.72 29.41
C VAL A 80 3.07 1.30 29.40
N PRO A 81 2.75 0.47 28.40
CA PRO A 81 3.31 -0.87 28.33
C PRO A 81 4.82 -0.83 28.09
N LEU A 82 5.51 -1.93 28.36
CA LEU A 82 6.88 -2.08 27.92
C LEU A 82 6.94 -2.19 26.39
N PRO A 83 8.04 -1.74 25.75
CA PRO A 83 8.22 -1.93 24.31
C PRO A 83 8.13 -3.39 23.93
N ALA A 84 7.44 -3.67 22.84
CA ALA A 84 7.42 -5.01 22.26
C ALA A 84 8.84 -5.45 21.88
N SER A 85 9.13 -6.73 22.05
CA SER A 85 10.36 -7.30 21.53
C SER A 85 10.41 -7.13 20.02
N LYS A 86 11.58 -6.77 19.49
CA LYS A 86 11.78 -6.73 18.04
C LYS A 86 11.44 -8.10 17.46
N MET A 87 10.54 -8.11 16.45
CA MET A 87 10.23 -9.32 15.71
C MET A 87 11.44 -9.73 14.86
N ASP A 88 11.79 -11.02 14.89
CA ASP A 88 12.83 -11.57 14.04
C ASP A 88 12.27 -11.82 12.63
N ILE A 89 12.41 -10.79 11.78
CA ILE A 89 11.91 -10.80 10.41
C ILE A 89 13.10 -11.07 9.48
N PRO A 90 13.09 -12.19 8.72
CA PRO A 90 14.13 -12.50 7.74
C PRO A 90 14.30 -11.40 6.68
N GLU A 91 15.53 -11.21 6.18
CA GLU A 91 15.87 -10.15 5.21
C GLU A 91 15.08 -10.23 3.90
N GLU A 92 14.58 -11.41 3.52
CA GLU A 92 13.75 -11.62 2.35
C GLU A 92 12.29 -11.16 2.52
N VAL A 93 11.87 -10.81 3.76
CA VAL A 93 10.51 -10.31 4.04
C VAL A 93 10.55 -8.81 4.24
N GLN A 94 9.69 -8.11 3.52
CA GLN A 94 9.50 -6.68 3.62
C GLN A 94 8.20 -6.37 4.35
N ILE A 95 8.18 -5.29 5.11
CA ILE A 95 6.97 -4.77 5.76
C ILE A 95 6.45 -3.56 4.97
N TRP A 96 5.25 -3.70 4.42
CA TRP A 96 4.59 -2.62 3.69
C TRP A 96 3.41 -2.09 4.49
N LEU A 97 3.26 -0.77 4.54
CA LEU A 97 2.23 -0.09 5.30
C LEU A 97 1.31 0.68 4.36
N PHE A 98 0.01 0.40 4.45
CA PHE A 98 -1.03 1.08 3.69
C PHE A 98 -1.93 1.85 4.64
N LEU A 99 -1.96 3.16 4.50
CA LEU A 99 -2.74 4.07 5.33
C LEU A 99 -3.73 4.87 4.50
N GLY A 100 -4.93 5.08 5.05
CA GLY A 100 -5.85 6.09 4.54
C GLY A 100 -5.82 7.30 5.47
N SER A 101 -5.46 8.48 4.97
CA SER A 101 -5.48 9.74 5.71
C SER A 101 -6.85 10.42 5.63
N ASP A 102 -7.18 11.26 6.61
CA ASP A 102 -8.35 12.14 6.57
C ASP A 102 -8.01 13.56 6.05
N GLN A 103 -6.76 13.80 5.66
CA GLN A 103 -6.26 15.04 5.09
C GLN A 103 -5.56 14.79 3.75
N PRO A 104 -5.65 15.73 2.81
CA PRO A 104 -4.91 15.63 1.54
C PRO A 104 -3.40 15.84 1.75
N ALA A 105 -2.58 15.19 0.93
CA ALA A 105 -1.16 15.48 0.87
C ALA A 105 -0.94 16.98 0.46
N PRO A 106 0.07 17.66 0.98
CA PRO A 106 1.17 17.19 1.83
C PRO A 106 0.86 17.25 3.34
N TYR A 107 -0.38 17.47 3.73
CA TYR A 107 -0.75 17.60 5.14
C TYR A 107 -0.85 16.25 5.83
N THR A 108 -0.25 16.15 6.99
CA THR A 108 -0.42 14.95 7.83
C THR A 108 -1.76 15.02 8.55
N GLY A 109 -2.58 14.00 8.35
CA GLY A 109 -3.89 13.84 8.99
C GLY A 109 -3.91 12.60 9.89
N ARG A 110 -5.07 12.35 10.52
CA ARG A 110 -5.30 11.05 11.15
C ARG A 110 -5.37 9.97 10.08
N THR A 111 -5.08 8.73 10.49
CA THR A 111 -5.11 7.58 9.58
C THR A 111 -6.23 6.60 9.96
N PRO A 112 -7.50 6.87 9.57
CA PRO A 112 -8.64 6.01 9.88
C PRO A 112 -8.60 4.63 9.22
N ALA A 113 -7.77 4.40 8.21
CA ALA A 113 -7.51 3.09 7.64
C ALA A 113 -6.04 2.69 7.88
N PHE A 114 -5.85 1.45 8.35
CA PHE A 114 -4.53 0.96 8.75
C PHE A 114 -4.36 -0.51 8.40
N HIS A 115 -3.44 -0.79 7.47
CA HIS A 115 -3.14 -2.14 7.03
C HIS A 115 -1.62 -2.32 6.91
N LEU A 116 -1.11 -3.41 7.48
CA LEU A 116 0.29 -3.78 7.44
C LEU A 116 0.43 -5.12 6.72
N ALA A 117 1.32 -5.20 5.73
CA ALA A 117 1.57 -6.42 5.00
C ALA A 117 3.00 -6.93 5.23
N PHE A 118 3.11 -8.22 5.54
CA PHE A 118 4.34 -8.97 5.40
C PHE A 118 4.41 -9.45 3.96
N VAL A 119 5.47 -9.12 3.24
CA VAL A 119 5.63 -9.46 1.82
C VAL A 119 6.95 -10.19 1.63
N ASN A 120 6.89 -11.39 1.08
CA ASN A 120 8.05 -12.16 0.66
C ASN A 120 8.15 -12.15 -0.88
N PRO A 121 8.95 -11.26 -1.49
CA PRO A 121 9.05 -11.16 -2.94
C PRO A 121 9.61 -12.44 -3.58
N ARG A 122 10.49 -13.14 -2.88
CA ARG A 122 11.13 -14.37 -3.39
C ARG A 122 10.12 -15.50 -3.55
N LEU A 123 9.28 -15.73 -2.55
CA LEU A 123 8.21 -16.74 -2.59
C LEU A 123 6.95 -16.22 -3.27
N ALA A 124 6.84 -14.89 -3.50
CA ALA A 124 5.66 -14.18 -3.92
C ALA A 124 4.44 -14.55 -3.06
N LYS A 125 4.58 -14.34 -1.76
CA LYS A 125 3.52 -14.48 -0.76
C LYS A 125 3.39 -13.19 0.01
N ALA A 126 2.16 -12.86 0.41
CA ALA A 126 1.91 -11.73 1.28
C ALA A 126 0.79 -12.04 2.28
N SER A 127 0.95 -11.51 3.50
CA SER A 127 -0.05 -11.59 4.56
C SER A 127 -0.41 -10.18 5.00
N LEU A 128 -1.68 -9.80 4.84
CA LEU A 128 -2.19 -8.47 5.20
C LEU A 128 -2.83 -8.52 6.59
N VAL A 129 -2.33 -7.74 7.53
CA VAL A 129 -2.91 -7.55 8.86
C VAL A 129 -3.62 -6.20 8.90
N SER A 130 -4.93 -6.21 9.06
CA SER A 130 -5.76 -5.01 9.19
C SER A 130 -5.99 -4.69 10.65
N ILE A 131 -5.66 -3.45 11.04
CA ILE A 131 -5.64 -3.00 12.43
C ILE A 131 -6.67 -1.89 12.62
N PRO A 132 -7.65 -2.03 13.53
CA PRO A 132 -8.56 -0.95 13.87
C PRO A 132 -7.84 0.30 14.35
N SER A 133 -8.10 1.42 13.73
CA SER A 133 -7.34 2.67 13.90
C SER A 133 -7.60 3.36 15.25
N SER A 134 -8.64 2.97 15.97
CA SER A 134 -8.94 3.42 17.35
C SER A 134 -8.20 2.62 18.43
N LEU A 135 -7.31 1.70 18.04
CA LEU A 135 -6.46 0.95 18.96
C LEU A 135 -5.64 1.91 19.84
N LEU A 136 -5.72 1.74 21.14
CA LEU A 136 -4.96 2.54 22.11
C LEU A 136 -3.54 1.96 22.21
N VAL A 137 -2.56 2.78 21.84
CA VAL A 137 -1.15 2.42 21.78
C VAL A 137 -0.30 3.52 22.41
N TYR A 138 0.93 3.19 22.75
CA TYR A 138 1.88 4.22 23.15
C TYR A 138 2.52 4.88 21.92
N LEU A 139 2.45 6.20 21.87
CA LEU A 139 3.16 7.01 20.88
C LEU A 139 4.47 7.52 21.53
N PRO A 140 5.64 7.06 21.09
CA PRO A 140 6.92 7.46 21.67
C PRO A 140 7.09 8.98 21.71
N GLY A 141 7.52 9.50 22.88
CA GLY A 141 7.65 10.94 23.10
C GLY A 141 6.35 11.69 23.38
N TYR A 142 5.19 11.06 23.31
CA TYR A 142 3.88 11.67 23.58
C TYR A 142 3.20 11.01 24.78
N THR A 143 2.30 10.06 24.55
CA THR A 143 1.54 9.36 25.60
C THR A 143 0.77 8.18 25.00
N MET A 144 -0.09 7.53 25.79
CA MET A 144 -1.10 6.59 25.30
C MET A 144 -2.15 7.33 24.48
N GLN A 145 -2.29 6.96 23.22
CA GLN A 145 -3.19 7.60 22.23
C GLN A 145 -3.77 6.56 21.26
N ARG A 146 -4.78 6.96 20.49
CA ARG A 146 -5.26 6.14 19.39
C ARG A 146 -4.18 6.06 18.29
N LEU A 147 -4.01 4.88 17.72
CA LEU A 147 -3.05 4.62 16.64
C LEU A 147 -3.18 5.61 15.48
N ASN A 148 -4.41 5.99 15.13
CA ASN A 148 -4.68 6.92 14.03
C ASN A 148 -4.14 8.34 14.21
N THR A 149 -3.67 8.69 15.41
CA THR A 149 -3.12 10.02 15.68
C THR A 149 -1.60 10.09 15.45
N ALA A 150 -0.93 8.96 15.35
CA ALA A 150 0.53 8.91 15.22
C ALA A 150 1.03 9.69 13.99
N TYR A 151 0.40 9.45 12.83
CA TYR A 151 0.78 10.14 11.59
C TYR A 151 0.48 11.65 11.65
N ALA A 152 -0.64 12.05 12.25
CA ALA A 152 -1.00 13.46 12.42
C ALA A 152 -0.03 14.23 13.33
N LEU A 153 0.57 13.57 14.33
CA LEU A 153 1.45 14.20 15.31
C LEU A 153 2.91 14.26 14.87
N GLY A 154 3.39 13.27 14.13
CA GLY A 154 4.80 13.18 13.77
C GLY A 154 5.09 12.53 12.43
N GLY A 155 4.09 12.48 11.53
CA GLY A 155 4.24 11.91 10.19
C GLY A 155 4.64 10.44 10.23
N MET A 156 5.28 9.99 9.15
CA MET A 156 5.71 8.60 9.00
C MET A 156 6.82 8.22 10.02
N SER A 157 7.63 9.18 10.48
CA SER A 157 8.65 8.89 11.49
C SER A 157 8.03 8.38 12.79
N LEU A 158 7.08 9.14 13.36
CA LEU A 158 6.40 8.74 14.59
C LEU A 158 5.53 7.49 14.37
N MET A 159 4.94 7.33 13.19
CA MET A 159 4.17 6.13 12.85
C MET A 159 5.07 4.89 12.91
N ARG A 160 6.25 4.91 12.32
CA ARG A 160 7.22 3.81 12.35
C ARG A 160 7.70 3.51 13.78
N GLU A 161 8.03 4.55 14.55
CA GLU A 161 8.39 4.40 15.96
C GLU A 161 7.24 3.78 16.78
N THR A 162 6.00 4.18 16.49
CA THR A 162 4.80 3.62 17.14
C THR A 162 4.64 2.14 16.82
N LEU A 163 4.85 1.72 15.56
CA LEU A 163 4.84 0.32 15.15
C LEU A 163 5.94 -0.48 15.85
N ALA A 164 7.16 0.07 15.88
CA ALA A 164 8.31 -0.56 16.51
C ALA A 164 8.07 -0.75 18.02
N TYR A 165 7.49 0.26 18.70
CA TYR A 165 7.22 0.18 20.12
C TYR A 165 6.16 -0.85 20.48
N ASN A 166 5.01 -0.81 19.77
CA ASN A 166 3.83 -1.56 20.19
C ASN A 166 3.74 -2.97 19.58
N PHE A 167 4.39 -3.19 18.41
CA PHE A 167 4.30 -4.45 17.67
C PHE A 167 5.66 -5.08 17.34
N GLY A 168 6.76 -4.41 17.64
CA GLY A 168 8.11 -4.91 17.35
C GLY A 168 8.46 -4.95 15.86
N VAL A 169 7.72 -4.23 15.01
CA VAL A 169 7.92 -4.19 13.54
C VAL A 169 8.23 -2.77 13.08
N ASP A 170 8.91 -2.66 11.94
CA ASP A 170 9.17 -1.38 11.28
C ASP A 170 8.81 -1.49 9.78
N ALA A 171 8.18 -0.45 9.25
CA ALA A 171 7.76 -0.45 7.86
C ALA A 171 8.93 -0.10 6.92
N ASP A 172 9.18 -0.94 5.92
CA ASP A 172 10.17 -0.71 4.87
C ASP A 172 9.61 0.23 3.81
N ARG A 173 8.36 0.01 3.44
CA ARG A 173 7.65 0.75 2.41
C ARG A 173 6.27 1.19 2.89
N PHE A 174 5.80 2.32 2.38
CA PHE A 174 4.48 2.81 2.77
C PHE A 174 3.79 3.58 1.64
N ILE A 175 2.47 3.59 1.73
CA ILE A 175 1.58 4.44 0.94
C ILE A 175 0.55 5.04 1.91
N VAL A 176 0.43 6.37 1.90
CA VAL A 176 -0.64 7.11 2.58
C VAL A 176 -1.49 7.78 1.51
N ALA A 177 -2.74 7.36 1.39
CA ALA A 177 -3.69 7.90 0.44
C ALA A 177 -4.74 8.75 1.16
N ASP A 178 -5.13 9.87 0.56
CA ASP A 178 -6.22 10.70 1.03
C ASP A 178 -7.58 10.27 0.43
N PRO A 179 -8.72 10.81 0.93
CA PRO A 179 -10.04 10.46 0.41
C PRO A 179 -10.22 10.79 -1.08
N GLN A 180 -9.62 11.87 -1.56
CA GLN A 180 -9.78 12.31 -2.95
C GLN A 180 -9.00 11.37 -3.89
N SER A 181 -7.74 11.08 -3.56
CA SER A 181 -6.92 10.13 -4.32
C SER A 181 -7.55 8.75 -4.36
N PHE A 182 -8.14 8.32 -3.24
CA PHE A 182 -8.88 7.06 -3.17
C PHE A 182 -10.10 7.05 -4.13
N THR A 183 -10.92 8.12 -4.14
CA THR A 183 -12.08 8.19 -5.04
C THR A 183 -11.67 8.15 -6.51
N TRP A 184 -10.66 8.93 -6.88
CA TRP A 184 -10.14 8.91 -8.25
C TRP A 184 -9.61 7.55 -8.67
N LEU A 185 -8.85 6.87 -7.80
CA LEU A 185 -8.32 5.55 -8.10
C LEU A 185 -9.43 4.52 -8.35
N VAL A 186 -10.49 4.52 -7.54
CA VAL A 186 -11.65 3.64 -7.74
C VAL A 186 -12.32 3.92 -9.09
N ASP A 187 -12.49 5.20 -9.46
CA ASP A 187 -13.13 5.59 -10.71
C ASP A 187 -12.25 5.25 -11.93
N ASP A 188 -10.94 5.50 -11.87
CA ASP A 188 -9.97 5.16 -12.92
C ASP A 188 -9.86 3.64 -13.12
N LEU A 189 -10.02 2.86 -12.07
CA LEU A 189 -10.07 1.40 -12.17
C LEU A 189 -11.42 0.86 -12.66
N GLY A 190 -12.41 1.72 -12.89
CA GLY A 190 -13.71 1.38 -13.47
C GLY A 190 -14.65 0.72 -12.46
N TRP A 191 -14.76 1.33 -11.29
CA TRP A 191 -15.64 0.98 -10.16
C TRP A 191 -15.35 -0.39 -9.54
N LEU A 192 -15.89 -0.64 -8.37
CA LEU A 192 -15.70 -1.88 -7.62
C LEU A 192 -17.04 -2.60 -7.40
N ASP A 193 -17.05 -3.90 -7.67
CA ASP A 193 -18.20 -4.75 -7.34
C ASP A 193 -18.01 -5.30 -5.92
N VAL A 194 -18.72 -4.69 -4.97
CA VAL A 194 -18.57 -4.90 -3.54
C VAL A 194 -19.74 -5.73 -3.00
N SER A 195 -19.44 -6.86 -2.37
CA SER A 195 -20.43 -7.64 -1.63
C SER A 195 -20.60 -7.05 -0.22
N VAL A 196 -21.68 -6.33 -0.01
CA VAL A 196 -22.07 -5.76 1.29
C VAL A 196 -22.64 -6.86 2.15
N ILE A 197 -21.96 -7.22 3.25
CA ILE A 197 -22.41 -8.28 4.15
C ILE A 197 -23.45 -7.72 5.13
N LEU A 198 -23.11 -6.63 5.80
CA LEU A 198 -24.00 -5.97 6.76
C LEU A 198 -24.57 -4.68 6.16
N PRO A 199 -25.91 -4.49 6.14
CA PRO A 199 -26.50 -3.31 5.55
C PRO A 199 -26.17 -2.05 6.37
N ILE A 200 -25.91 -0.95 5.67
CA ILE A 200 -25.76 0.37 6.28
C ILE A 200 -27.09 1.10 6.14
N ARG A 201 -27.82 1.29 7.25
CA ARG A 201 -29.16 1.88 7.24
C ARG A 201 -29.13 3.40 7.35
N ASP A 202 -28.29 3.91 8.24
CA ASP A 202 -28.23 5.32 8.63
C ASP A 202 -27.06 6.09 7.97
N GLY A 203 -26.62 5.62 6.81
CA GLY A 203 -25.52 6.23 6.05
C GLY A 203 -25.44 5.70 4.63
N CYS A 204 -24.60 6.29 3.81
CA CYS A 204 -24.32 5.87 2.43
C CYS A 204 -25.59 5.68 1.58
N ASN A 205 -26.62 6.52 1.82
CA ASN A 205 -27.93 6.47 1.16
C ASN A 205 -28.70 5.15 1.39
N GLY A 206 -28.49 4.50 2.53
CA GLY A 206 -29.20 3.26 2.84
C GLY A 206 -28.68 2.08 2.03
N LEU A 207 -27.44 1.72 2.21
CA LEU A 207 -26.80 0.62 1.47
C LEU A 207 -27.28 -0.74 1.99
N ALA A 208 -28.02 -1.48 1.15
CA ALA A 208 -28.54 -2.80 1.49
C ALA A 208 -27.42 -3.87 1.44
N ALA A 209 -27.66 -5.03 2.08
CA ALA A 209 -26.82 -6.20 1.87
C ALA A 209 -26.95 -6.73 0.43
N GLY A 210 -25.87 -7.31 -0.11
CA GLY A 210 -25.80 -7.82 -1.46
C GLY A 210 -24.69 -7.22 -2.31
N LEU A 211 -24.66 -7.52 -3.60
CA LEU A 211 -23.66 -7.05 -4.54
C LEU A 211 -24.00 -5.64 -5.04
N HIS A 212 -23.05 -4.73 -4.93
CA HIS A 212 -23.19 -3.35 -5.39
C HIS A 212 -21.98 -2.94 -6.23
N SER A 213 -22.22 -2.34 -7.40
CA SER A 213 -21.18 -1.62 -8.12
C SER A 213 -21.02 -0.23 -7.49
N MET A 214 -19.81 0.08 -7.04
CA MET A 214 -19.48 1.32 -6.31
C MET A 214 -18.46 2.14 -7.08
N ASN A 215 -18.83 3.39 -7.37
CA ASN A 215 -17.88 4.43 -7.79
C ASN A 215 -17.05 4.89 -6.58
N GLY A 216 -16.09 5.78 -6.80
CA GLY A 216 -15.18 6.26 -5.75
C GLY A 216 -15.91 6.87 -4.56
N GLU A 217 -16.92 7.72 -4.76
CA GLU A 217 -17.68 8.35 -3.67
C GLU A 217 -18.44 7.32 -2.83
N LYS A 218 -19.10 6.36 -3.47
CA LYS A 218 -19.85 5.31 -2.77
C LYS A 218 -18.91 4.36 -2.03
N ALA A 219 -17.76 4.02 -2.62
CA ALA A 219 -16.73 3.20 -1.99
C ALA A 219 -16.11 3.95 -0.79
N LEU A 220 -15.84 5.26 -0.91
CA LEU A 220 -15.36 6.08 0.19
C LEU A 220 -16.37 6.14 1.34
N CYS A 221 -17.65 6.34 1.04
CA CYS A 221 -18.69 6.28 2.07
C CYS A 221 -18.69 4.92 2.79
N TYR A 222 -18.61 3.82 2.02
CA TYR A 222 -18.63 2.46 2.56
C TYR A 222 -17.48 2.17 3.51
N VAL A 223 -16.24 2.60 3.20
CA VAL A 223 -15.05 2.38 4.04
C VAL A 223 -14.92 3.37 5.20
N SER A 224 -15.58 4.53 5.10
CA SER A 224 -15.51 5.58 6.12
C SER A 224 -16.62 5.47 7.15
N TYR A 225 -17.75 4.83 6.80
CA TYR A 225 -18.90 4.72 7.68
C TYR A 225 -18.56 3.97 8.96
N LEU A 226 -18.87 4.58 10.11
CA LEU A 226 -18.69 4.00 11.43
C LEU A 226 -20.07 3.83 12.06
N SER A 227 -20.56 2.59 12.12
CA SER A 227 -21.83 2.25 12.76
C SER A 227 -21.61 2.02 14.25
N ALA A 228 -22.37 2.73 15.10
CA ALA A 228 -22.48 2.46 16.53
C ALA A 228 -21.19 1.96 17.21
N GLU A 229 -20.06 2.57 16.88
CA GLU A 229 -18.72 2.23 17.40
C GLU A 229 -18.18 0.84 16.95
N ASP A 230 -18.64 0.31 15.82
CA ASP A 230 -18.09 -0.92 15.27
C ASP A 230 -16.87 -0.66 14.36
N GLU A 231 -15.77 -0.35 15.01
CA GLU A 231 -14.49 -0.10 14.39
C GLU A 231 -13.93 -1.34 13.66
N VAL A 232 -14.20 -2.53 14.22
CA VAL A 232 -13.77 -3.81 13.61
C VAL A 232 -14.48 -4.05 12.28
N ASP A 233 -15.79 -3.76 12.21
CA ASP A 233 -16.54 -3.88 10.96
C ASP A 233 -16.08 -2.86 9.91
N ARG A 234 -15.79 -1.61 10.32
CA ARG A 234 -15.19 -0.62 9.41
C ARG A 234 -13.85 -1.11 8.85
N THR A 235 -12.98 -1.63 9.69
CA THR A 235 -11.68 -2.16 9.28
C THR A 235 -11.82 -3.34 8.33
N ARG A 236 -12.82 -4.22 8.53
CA ARG A 236 -13.15 -5.31 7.60
C ARG A 236 -13.55 -4.80 6.23
N ARG A 237 -14.39 -3.74 6.16
CA ARG A 237 -14.80 -3.11 4.90
C ARG A 237 -13.62 -2.48 4.18
N GLN A 238 -12.72 -1.82 4.92
CA GLN A 238 -11.47 -1.27 4.36
C GLN A 238 -10.58 -2.38 3.78
N GLN A 239 -10.42 -3.50 4.51
CA GLN A 239 -9.67 -4.66 4.02
C GLN A 239 -10.29 -5.22 2.72
N GLN A 240 -11.62 -5.37 2.69
CA GLN A 240 -12.35 -5.84 1.51
C GLN A 240 -12.10 -4.94 0.28
N ILE A 241 -12.18 -3.64 0.46
CA ILE A 241 -11.93 -2.68 -0.63
C ILE A 241 -10.47 -2.74 -1.11
N LEU A 242 -9.50 -2.83 -0.19
CA LEU A 242 -8.09 -2.97 -0.55
C LEU A 242 -7.83 -4.24 -1.38
N GLN A 243 -8.46 -5.36 -1.01
CA GLN A 243 -8.42 -6.61 -1.79
C GLN A 243 -8.97 -6.43 -3.19
N LEU A 244 -10.13 -5.77 -3.32
CA LEU A 244 -10.78 -5.54 -4.62
C LEU A 244 -9.96 -4.60 -5.50
N LEU A 245 -9.37 -3.54 -4.94
CA LEU A 245 -8.46 -2.63 -5.66
C LEU A 245 -7.25 -3.38 -6.19
N PHE A 246 -6.60 -4.19 -5.36
CA PHE A 246 -5.46 -5.00 -5.78
C PHE A 246 -5.86 -5.98 -6.88
N THR A 247 -6.96 -6.70 -6.71
CA THR A 247 -7.48 -7.63 -7.71
C THR A 247 -7.77 -6.94 -9.04
N LYS A 248 -8.42 -5.78 -9.03
CA LYS A 248 -8.70 -4.98 -10.24
C LYS A 248 -7.42 -4.52 -10.94
N LEU A 249 -6.41 -4.12 -10.16
CA LEU A 249 -5.13 -3.66 -10.70
C LEU A 249 -4.38 -4.81 -11.39
N VAL A 250 -4.38 -6.00 -10.79
CA VAL A 250 -3.60 -7.14 -11.28
C VAL A 250 -4.32 -7.92 -12.39
N GLN A 251 -5.60 -8.27 -12.20
CA GLN A 251 -6.30 -9.21 -13.07
C GLN A 251 -6.66 -8.65 -14.44
N ASN A 252 -6.91 -7.36 -14.58
CA ASN A 252 -7.37 -6.76 -15.84
C ASN A 252 -6.23 -6.25 -16.75
N GLY A 253 -4.99 -6.71 -16.53
CA GLY A 253 -3.83 -6.20 -17.28
C GLY A 253 -3.54 -4.72 -17.03
N ARG A 254 -4.11 -4.13 -15.97
CA ARG A 254 -3.97 -2.70 -15.67
C ARG A 254 -2.60 -2.34 -15.11
N LEU A 255 -1.77 -3.31 -14.76
CA LEU A 255 -0.37 -3.07 -14.38
C LEU A 255 0.42 -2.36 -15.50
N VAL A 256 0.01 -2.47 -16.76
CA VAL A 256 0.60 -1.69 -17.86
C VAL A 256 0.30 -0.19 -17.73
N GLN A 257 -0.74 0.18 -16.99
CA GLN A 257 -1.11 1.58 -16.71
C GLN A 257 -0.36 2.15 -15.50
N LEU A 258 0.43 1.36 -14.80
CA LEU A 258 1.14 1.75 -13.57
C LEU A 258 1.95 3.05 -13.74
N PRO A 259 2.71 3.28 -14.85
CA PRO A 259 3.40 4.54 -15.05
C PRO A 259 2.47 5.76 -15.14
N VAL A 260 1.30 5.60 -15.77
CA VAL A 260 0.30 6.67 -15.91
C VAL A 260 -0.36 6.93 -14.56
N LEU A 261 -0.76 5.89 -13.84
CA LEU A 261 -1.33 6.00 -12.50
C LEU A 261 -0.31 6.65 -11.55
N TYR A 262 0.93 6.19 -11.54
CA TYR A 262 1.97 6.79 -10.71
C TYR A 262 2.15 8.28 -11.00
N ALA A 263 2.25 8.68 -12.26
CA ALA A 263 2.39 10.07 -12.66
C ALA A 263 1.17 10.93 -12.23
N SER A 264 -0.03 10.36 -12.24
CA SER A 264 -1.26 11.05 -11.82
C SER A 264 -1.37 11.22 -10.30
N TYR A 265 -0.83 10.28 -9.52
CA TYR A 265 -1.07 10.24 -8.07
C TYR A 265 0.14 10.60 -7.22
N GLN A 266 1.38 10.60 -7.74
CA GLN A 266 2.60 10.80 -6.97
C GLN A 266 2.63 12.11 -6.13
N GLU A 267 1.94 13.16 -6.58
CA GLU A 267 1.84 14.44 -5.85
C GLU A 267 0.71 14.45 -4.81
N HIS A 268 -0.16 13.45 -4.85
CA HIS A 268 -1.33 13.30 -3.98
C HIS A 268 -1.19 12.16 -2.96
N LEU A 269 -0.08 11.43 -3.00
CA LEU A 269 0.23 10.36 -2.06
C LEU A 269 1.49 10.71 -1.28
N ASP A 270 1.50 10.39 0.02
CA ASP A 270 2.75 10.32 0.76
C ASP A 270 3.25 8.87 0.69
N THR A 271 4.38 8.66 0.02
CA THR A 271 4.92 7.33 -0.24
C THR A 271 6.42 7.36 -0.46
N ASN A 272 7.09 6.27 -0.08
CA ASN A 272 8.49 6.02 -0.42
C ASN A 272 8.68 5.03 -1.57
N PHE A 273 7.59 4.60 -2.24
CA PHE A 273 7.72 3.84 -3.47
C PHE A 273 8.09 4.75 -4.63
N SER A 274 9.16 4.42 -5.34
CA SER A 274 9.47 5.01 -6.64
C SER A 274 8.80 4.24 -7.77
N LEU A 275 8.58 4.91 -8.92
CA LEU A 275 8.07 4.22 -10.12
C LEU A 275 8.97 3.07 -10.53
N ALA A 276 10.30 3.23 -10.44
CA ALA A 276 11.24 2.18 -10.81
C ALA A 276 11.06 0.92 -9.94
N GLU A 277 10.91 1.09 -8.63
CA GLU A 277 10.64 -0.03 -7.71
C GLU A 277 9.31 -0.70 -8.00
N LEU A 278 8.24 0.08 -8.23
CA LEU A 278 6.93 -0.47 -8.59
C LEU A 278 6.97 -1.28 -9.89
N LEU A 279 7.76 -0.84 -10.87
CA LEU A 279 7.95 -1.58 -12.13
C LEU A 279 8.77 -2.87 -11.93
N LEU A 280 9.76 -2.86 -11.04
CA LEU A 280 10.49 -4.06 -10.65
C LEU A 280 9.63 -5.05 -9.88
N ASP A 281 8.62 -4.57 -9.14
CA ASP A 281 7.68 -5.39 -8.39
C ASP A 281 6.51 -5.93 -9.26
N VAL A 282 6.38 -5.55 -10.53
CA VAL A 282 5.31 -6.07 -11.43
C VAL A 282 5.25 -7.60 -11.48
N PRO A 283 6.37 -8.34 -11.62
CA PRO A 283 6.33 -9.81 -11.57
C PRO A 283 5.82 -10.36 -10.23
N LEU A 284 6.14 -9.69 -9.12
CA LEU A 284 5.59 -10.02 -7.79
C LEU A 284 4.08 -9.82 -7.78
N PHE A 285 3.58 -8.66 -8.23
CA PHE A 285 2.14 -8.35 -8.26
C PHE A 285 1.36 -9.35 -9.11
N LEU A 286 1.89 -9.74 -10.28
CA LEU A 286 1.26 -10.75 -11.14
C LEU A 286 1.13 -12.10 -10.42
N ARG A 287 2.15 -12.52 -9.69
CA ARG A 287 2.11 -13.78 -8.92
C ARG A 287 1.18 -13.67 -7.71
N LEU A 288 1.13 -12.53 -7.03
CA LEU A 288 0.20 -12.25 -5.93
C LEU A 288 -1.26 -12.10 -6.42
N GLY A 289 -1.49 -12.03 -7.72
CA GLY A 289 -2.83 -12.13 -8.30
C GLY A 289 -3.51 -13.49 -8.09
N ASP A 290 -2.74 -14.52 -7.73
CA ASP A 290 -3.26 -15.81 -7.27
C ASP A 290 -3.71 -15.67 -5.80
N PRO A 291 -5.01 -15.84 -5.48
CA PRO A 291 -5.53 -15.71 -4.12
C PRO A 291 -4.88 -16.66 -3.10
N ALA A 292 -4.34 -17.80 -3.53
CA ALA A 292 -3.66 -18.75 -2.65
C ALA A 292 -2.33 -18.21 -2.07
N ARG A 293 -1.83 -17.09 -2.61
CA ARG A 293 -0.60 -16.42 -2.21
C ARG A 293 -0.81 -15.27 -1.24
N LEU A 294 -2.08 -14.97 -0.96
CA LEU A 294 -2.48 -13.86 -0.09
C LEU A 294 -3.24 -14.39 1.12
N THR A 295 -2.77 -14.06 2.30
CA THR A 295 -3.46 -14.32 3.55
C THR A 295 -3.93 -13.02 4.18
N TYR A 296 -5.08 -13.05 4.84
CA TYR A 296 -5.70 -11.85 5.39
C TYR A 296 -6.05 -12.05 6.85
N TYR A 297 -5.56 -11.16 7.69
CA TYR A 297 -5.81 -11.10 9.12
C TYR A 297 -6.52 -9.79 9.47
N LEU A 298 -7.41 -9.85 10.43
CA LEU A 298 -8.07 -8.69 11.00
C LEU A 298 -7.98 -8.79 12.52
N LEU A 299 -7.40 -7.79 13.17
CA LEU A 299 -7.49 -7.71 14.62
C LEU A 299 -8.95 -7.43 15.01
N GLY A 300 -9.58 -8.43 15.60
CA GLY A 300 -10.98 -8.42 15.97
C GLY A 300 -11.19 -8.58 17.49
N TRP A 301 -12.36 -9.05 17.88
CA TRP A 301 -12.72 -9.19 19.29
C TRP A 301 -11.96 -10.29 20.04
N ASN A 302 -11.27 -11.18 19.34
CA ASN A 302 -10.35 -12.13 19.96
C ASN A 302 -9.09 -11.43 20.47
N GLU A 303 -8.58 -10.47 19.70
CA GLU A 303 -7.33 -9.74 19.93
C GLU A 303 -7.54 -8.41 20.67
N LEU A 304 -8.78 -7.90 20.69
CA LEU A 304 -9.11 -6.56 21.16
C LEU A 304 -10.26 -6.60 22.16
N GLU A 305 -10.32 -5.58 23.03
CA GLU A 305 -11.45 -5.31 23.90
C GLU A 305 -11.83 -3.84 23.88
N LYS A 306 -13.15 -3.56 24.05
CA LYS A 306 -13.65 -2.19 24.15
C LYS A 306 -13.34 -1.64 25.52
N TRP A 307 -12.86 -0.40 25.56
CA TRP A 307 -12.61 0.33 26.79
C TRP A 307 -13.04 1.79 26.64
N GLN A 308 -13.61 2.37 27.71
CA GLN A 308 -13.98 3.79 27.74
C GLN A 308 -12.89 4.57 28.42
N LEU A 309 -12.46 5.66 27.80
CA LEU A 309 -11.50 6.57 28.39
C LEU A 309 -12.08 7.15 29.70
N PRO A 310 -11.29 7.20 30.79
CA PRO A 310 -11.74 7.75 32.07
C PRO A 310 -11.76 9.29 32.10
N ASP A 311 -11.66 9.93 30.95
CA ASP A 311 -11.72 11.37 30.80
C ASP A 311 -13.16 11.89 30.58
N ALA A 312 -13.31 13.22 30.47
CA ALA A 312 -14.60 13.86 30.26
C ALA A 312 -15.27 13.47 28.92
N THR A 313 -14.53 12.94 27.99
CA THR A 313 -15.06 12.51 26.68
C THR A 313 -15.73 11.15 26.73
N GLN A 314 -15.37 10.30 27.69
CA GLN A 314 -15.80 8.89 27.78
C GLN A 314 -15.73 8.15 26.44
N ALA A 315 -14.81 8.56 25.58
CA ALA A 315 -14.71 8.03 24.23
C ALA A 315 -14.27 6.55 24.25
N THR A 316 -14.92 5.74 23.44
CA THR A 316 -14.56 4.33 23.27
C THR A 316 -13.27 4.21 22.49
N VAL A 317 -12.37 3.38 22.97
CA VAL A 317 -11.12 2.95 22.33
C VAL A 317 -11.03 1.43 22.37
N LEU A 318 -10.10 0.88 21.64
CA LEU A 318 -9.80 -0.55 21.65
C LEU A 318 -8.48 -0.78 22.39
N LEU A 319 -8.48 -1.65 23.37
CA LEU A 319 -7.26 -2.11 24.03
C LEU A 319 -6.75 -3.40 23.36
N PRO A 320 -5.46 -3.48 23.06
CA PRO A 320 -4.88 -4.72 22.55
C PRO A 320 -4.77 -5.74 23.68
N LYS A 321 -5.00 -7.02 23.36
CA LYS A 321 -4.57 -8.17 24.15
C LYS A 321 -3.20 -8.59 23.62
N PRO A 322 -2.09 -8.25 24.31
CA PRO A 322 -0.74 -8.28 23.70
C PRO A 322 -0.36 -9.65 23.14
N GLU A 323 -0.65 -10.73 23.86
CA GLU A 323 -0.33 -12.09 23.43
C GLU A 323 -1.09 -12.49 22.16
N ALA A 324 -2.40 -12.17 22.09
CA ALA A 324 -3.23 -12.48 20.93
C ALA A 324 -2.81 -11.67 19.70
N VAL A 325 -2.51 -10.37 19.88
CA VAL A 325 -1.98 -9.53 18.79
C VAL A 325 -0.66 -10.08 18.29
N THR A 326 0.28 -10.40 19.19
CA THR A 326 1.59 -10.97 18.83
C THR A 326 1.43 -12.28 18.06
N ALA A 327 0.48 -13.14 18.46
CA ALA A 327 0.22 -14.41 17.77
C ALA A 327 -0.25 -14.18 16.32
N VAL A 328 -1.11 -13.18 16.07
CA VAL A 328 -1.55 -12.83 14.70
C VAL A 328 -0.36 -12.37 13.84
N PHE A 329 0.51 -11.51 14.37
CA PHE A 329 1.69 -11.04 13.64
C PHE A 329 2.68 -12.18 13.36
N ALA A 330 2.90 -13.07 14.33
CA ALA A 330 3.76 -14.25 14.17
C ALA A 330 3.20 -15.21 13.10
N GLN A 331 1.89 -15.44 13.09
CA GLN A 331 1.25 -16.27 12.08
C GLN A 331 1.34 -15.64 10.69
N ALA A 332 1.07 -14.33 10.59
CA ALA A 332 1.18 -13.59 9.32
C ALA A 332 2.60 -13.64 8.73
N LEU A 333 3.63 -13.59 9.58
CA LEU A 333 5.02 -13.78 9.17
C LEU A 333 5.29 -15.23 8.74
N ALA A 334 4.80 -16.21 9.50
CA ALA A 334 5.00 -17.63 9.19
C ALA A 334 4.42 -18.01 7.82
N ASP A 335 3.22 -17.53 7.48
CA ASP A 335 2.54 -17.82 6.21
C ASP A 335 3.35 -17.38 4.99
N VAL A 336 4.07 -16.25 5.08
CA VAL A 336 4.89 -15.75 3.96
C VAL A 336 6.26 -16.44 3.86
N LEU A 337 6.66 -17.18 4.89
CA LEU A 337 7.88 -17.98 4.92
C LEU A 337 7.65 -19.43 4.49
N GLU A 338 6.41 -19.90 4.53
CA GLU A 338 6.07 -21.25 4.10
C GLU A 338 6.20 -21.39 2.58
N PRO A 339 7.06 -22.28 2.06
CA PRO A 339 7.18 -22.48 0.62
C PRO A 339 5.90 -23.08 0.04
N SER A 340 5.57 -22.69 -1.20
CA SER A 340 4.47 -23.32 -1.95
C SER A 340 4.79 -24.80 -2.21
N PRO A 341 3.78 -25.70 -2.19
CA PRO A 341 3.99 -27.10 -2.49
C PRO A 341 4.70 -27.32 -3.84
N LEU A 342 5.57 -28.33 -3.93
CA LEU A 342 6.32 -28.64 -5.15
C LEU A 342 5.40 -28.89 -6.36
N SER A 343 4.19 -29.41 -6.13
CA SER A 343 3.17 -29.62 -7.16
C SER A 343 2.75 -28.31 -7.85
N GLU A 344 2.65 -27.20 -7.11
CA GLU A 344 2.33 -25.88 -7.69
C GLU A 344 3.49 -25.34 -8.51
N ILE A 345 4.73 -25.57 -8.10
CA ILE A 345 5.93 -25.14 -8.82
C ILE A 345 6.01 -25.85 -10.16
N VAL A 346 5.75 -27.16 -10.22
CA VAL A 346 5.76 -27.96 -11.44
C VAL A 346 4.69 -27.49 -12.41
N LEU A 347 3.44 -27.31 -11.96
CA LEU A 347 2.34 -26.82 -12.78
C LEU A 347 2.60 -25.41 -13.34
N THR A 348 3.25 -24.53 -12.58
CA THR A 348 3.60 -23.18 -13.04
C THR A 348 4.67 -23.23 -14.13
N TYR A 349 5.65 -24.13 -14.04
CA TYR A 349 6.66 -24.33 -15.09
C TYR A 349 6.07 -24.95 -16.36
N GLU A 350 5.17 -25.92 -16.24
CA GLU A 350 4.47 -26.52 -17.39
C GLU A 350 3.57 -25.50 -18.10
N ALA A 351 2.87 -24.64 -17.35
CA ALA A 351 2.05 -23.57 -17.92
C ALA A 351 2.87 -22.46 -18.60
N GLN A 352 4.15 -22.29 -18.26
CA GLN A 352 5.06 -21.33 -18.91
C GLN A 352 5.71 -21.90 -20.17
N LEU A 353 5.66 -23.22 -20.37
CA LEU A 353 6.26 -23.91 -21.50
C LEU A 353 5.24 -24.24 -22.63
N THR A 354 3.95 -23.99 -22.38
CA THR A 354 2.86 -24.13 -23.35
C THR A 354 2.36 -22.76 -23.80
#